data_f24f00698b214fce1eec84dd3174efe1
#
_entry.id   f24f00698b214fce1eec84dd3174efe1
#
_cell.length_a   1.000
_cell.length_b   1.000
_cell.length_c   1.000
_cell.angle_alpha   90.00
_cell.angle_beta   90.00
_cell.angle_gamma   90.00
#
_symmetry.space_group_name_H-M   'P 1'
#
loop_
_entity.id
_entity.type
_entity.pdbx_description
1 polymer ?
#
loop_
_entity_poly.entity_id
_entity_poly.type
_entity_poly.pdbx_seq_one_letter_code
_entity_poly.pdbx_strand_id
1 'polypeptide(L)'
;AVARNTVAVRRAIRWLTRSGCVLLFPAGEVAHDCDSAGNAIDSDWQPTAAVLASRATASVLPVFFSGSNSAIFRAAGRIHPLLRTALLPREMWARRGTTVRVRVGPLVQPEELAVLSSPRERTVLLRSRVELLGRPAMQSPAIARPCSAAIAERGAAADVEGDVAALQNDVLLESGKYQVICAAASQLPAVLPEIGRLR
;
A
#
# COMPACT_ATOMS: atom_id res chain seq x y z
N ALA A 1 14.87 16.87 23.92
CA ALA A 1 14.37 16.34 22.65
C ALA A 1 12.93 15.81 22.79
N VAL A 2 12.62 14.97 23.79
CA VAL A 2 11.30 14.34 23.99
C VAL A 2 10.16 15.37 24.13
N ALA A 3 10.35 16.43 24.92
CA ALA A 3 9.30 17.44 25.14
C ALA A 3 8.91 18.20 23.86
N ARG A 4 9.88 18.52 22.99
CA ARG A 4 9.59 19.18 21.70
C ARG A 4 8.78 18.29 20.76
N ASN A 5 9.05 16.99 20.75
CA ASN A 5 8.34 16.04 19.91
C ASN A 5 6.86 15.89 20.33
N THR A 6 6.60 15.89 21.64
CA THR A 6 5.23 15.82 22.19
C THR A 6 4.38 17.02 21.78
N VAL A 7 4.94 18.21 21.78
CA VAL A 7 4.24 19.45 21.35
C VAL A 7 3.91 19.38 19.86
N ALA A 8 4.85 18.95 19.02
CA ALA A 8 4.63 18.80 17.58
C ALA A 8 3.52 17.79 17.27
N VAL A 9 3.52 16.64 17.94
CA VAL A 9 2.49 15.60 17.79
C VAL A 9 1.11 16.13 18.20
N ARG A 10 0.98 16.82 19.34
CA ARG A 10 -0.29 17.43 19.77
C ARG A 10 -0.80 18.49 18.79
N ARG A 11 0.11 19.27 18.19
CA ARG A 11 -0.24 20.26 17.19
C ARG A 11 -0.73 19.60 15.90
N ALA A 12 -0.08 18.53 15.46
CA ALA A 12 -0.48 17.75 14.29
C ALA A 12 -1.88 17.12 14.49
N ILE A 13 -2.14 16.53 15.65
CA ILE A 13 -3.48 15.97 15.97
C ILE A 13 -4.54 17.08 15.88
N ARG A 14 -4.33 18.22 16.55
CA ARG A 14 -5.28 19.35 16.48
C ARG A 14 -5.49 19.88 15.06
N TRP A 15 -4.48 19.83 14.22
CA TRP A 15 -4.58 20.23 12.82
C TRP A 15 -5.43 19.24 12.02
N LEU A 16 -5.18 17.94 12.18
CA LEU A 16 -5.94 16.88 11.54
C LEU A 16 -7.43 16.89 11.96
N THR A 17 -7.73 17.08 13.25
CA THR A 17 -9.13 17.15 13.73
C THR A 17 -9.90 18.37 13.23
N ARG A 18 -9.21 19.36 12.63
CA ARG A 18 -9.80 20.53 11.96
C ARG A 18 -9.78 20.39 10.44
N SER A 19 -9.80 19.16 9.93
CA SER A 19 -9.74 18.84 8.49
C SER A 19 -8.45 19.31 7.81
N GLY A 20 -7.38 19.48 8.58
CA GLY A 20 -6.04 19.77 8.05
C GLY A 20 -5.39 18.53 7.43
N CYS A 21 -4.34 18.75 6.63
CA CYS A 21 -3.51 17.68 6.05
C CYS A 21 -2.12 17.72 6.64
N VAL A 22 -1.53 16.54 6.89
CA VAL A 22 -0.15 16.37 7.38
C VAL A 22 0.60 15.43 6.46
N LEU A 23 1.71 15.87 5.90
CA LEU A 23 2.63 15.01 5.16
C LEU A 23 3.70 14.47 6.11
N LEU A 24 3.92 13.16 6.07
CA LEU A 24 4.90 12.47 6.92
C LEU A 24 5.80 11.55 6.09
N PHE A 25 7.06 11.49 6.50
CA PHE A 25 8.05 10.51 6.07
C PHE A 25 8.40 9.63 7.28
N PRO A 26 7.73 8.47 7.45
CA PRO A 26 7.76 7.72 8.72
C PRO A 26 9.12 7.13 9.09
N ALA A 27 10.01 6.91 8.12
CA ALA A 27 11.38 6.47 8.39
C ALA A 27 12.19 7.51 9.19
N GLY A 28 11.85 8.81 9.05
CA GLY A 28 12.51 9.89 9.77
C GLY A 28 13.94 10.20 9.31
N GLU A 29 14.43 9.46 8.31
CA GLU A 29 15.74 9.66 7.69
C GLU A 29 15.68 9.43 6.19
N VAL A 30 16.71 9.88 5.48
CA VAL A 30 16.81 9.66 4.03
C VAL A 30 17.37 8.27 3.77
N ALA A 31 16.68 7.49 2.96
CA ALA A 31 17.07 6.15 2.57
C ALA A 31 18.46 6.12 1.92
N HIS A 32 19.26 5.14 2.30
CA HIS A 32 20.64 4.96 1.81
C HIS A 32 20.86 3.61 1.13
N ASP A 33 19.85 2.74 1.13
CA ASP A 33 19.83 1.50 0.39
C ASP A 33 18.79 1.54 -0.75
N CYS A 34 18.88 0.58 -1.66
CA CYS A 34 17.92 0.43 -2.75
C CYS A 34 17.66 -1.05 -3.03
N ASP A 35 16.46 -1.33 -3.55
CA ASP A 35 16.06 -2.64 -4.05
C ASP A 35 16.68 -2.96 -5.43
N SER A 36 16.43 -4.16 -5.94
CA SER A 36 16.88 -4.59 -7.26
C SER A 36 16.26 -3.79 -8.42
N ALA A 37 15.13 -3.12 -8.19
CA ALA A 37 14.48 -2.23 -9.16
C ALA A 37 15.01 -0.79 -9.09
N GLY A 38 15.97 -0.50 -8.20
CA GLY A 38 16.57 0.82 -8.03
C GLY A 38 15.71 1.80 -7.21
N ASN A 39 14.69 1.33 -6.48
CA ASN A 39 13.93 2.18 -5.57
C ASN A 39 14.59 2.23 -4.19
N ALA A 40 14.44 3.36 -3.51
CA ALA A 40 14.91 3.52 -2.14
C ALA A 40 14.22 2.54 -1.18
N ILE A 41 15.00 1.93 -0.30
CA ILE A 41 14.49 1.13 0.81
C ILE A 41 14.55 1.98 2.07
N ASP A 42 13.40 2.25 2.65
CA ASP A 42 13.30 2.95 3.92
C ASP A 42 13.80 2.07 5.08
N SER A 43 14.48 2.70 6.05
CA SER A 43 14.70 2.12 7.37
C SER A 43 13.37 1.85 8.09
N ASP A 44 13.44 1.35 9.32
CA ASP A 44 12.25 1.04 10.11
C ASP A 44 11.37 2.28 10.33
N TRP A 45 10.09 2.12 10.02
CA TRP A 45 9.12 3.18 10.19
C TRP A 45 8.78 3.42 11.65
N GLN A 46 8.81 4.67 12.06
CA GLN A 46 8.34 5.10 13.37
C GLN A 46 6.81 5.05 13.44
N PRO A 47 6.22 4.69 14.58
CA PRO A 47 4.76 4.55 14.71
C PRO A 47 4.01 5.89 14.70
N THR A 48 4.69 7.00 14.50
CA THR A 48 4.12 8.35 14.57
C THR A 48 2.94 8.54 13.62
N ALA A 49 3.04 8.05 12.37
CA ALA A 49 1.95 8.14 11.39
C ALA A 49 0.69 7.38 11.87
N ALA A 50 0.87 6.15 12.34
CA ALA A 50 -0.21 5.32 12.87
C ALA A 50 -0.86 5.94 14.11
N VAL A 51 -0.06 6.51 15.01
CA VAL A 51 -0.55 7.20 16.23
C VAL A 51 -1.34 8.44 15.85
N LEU A 52 -0.87 9.26 14.92
CA LEU A 52 -1.57 10.47 14.47
C LEU A 52 -2.90 10.13 13.82
N ALA A 53 -2.92 9.19 12.89
CA ALA A 53 -4.11 8.74 12.20
C ALA A 53 -5.17 8.21 13.18
N SER A 54 -4.77 7.33 14.10
CA SER A 54 -5.69 6.77 15.11
C SER A 54 -6.20 7.80 16.10
N ARG A 55 -5.34 8.74 16.55
CA ARG A 55 -5.74 9.77 17.53
C ARG A 55 -6.64 10.85 16.95
N ALA A 56 -6.50 11.13 15.68
CA ALA A 56 -7.29 12.14 14.97
C ALA A 56 -8.47 11.53 14.19
N THR A 57 -8.64 10.19 14.20
CA THR A 57 -9.58 9.46 13.35
C THR A 57 -9.45 9.91 11.88
N ALA A 58 -8.20 10.03 11.42
CA ALA A 58 -7.88 10.57 10.11
C ALA A 58 -7.58 9.45 9.12
N SER A 59 -8.08 9.60 7.90
CA SER A 59 -7.72 8.73 6.77
C SER A 59 -6.27 8.94 6.36
N VAL A 60 -5.62 7.89 5.86
CA VAL A 60 -4.22 7.96 5.40
C VAL A 60 -4.14 7.69 3.91
N LEU A 61 -3.51 8.59 3.18
CA LEU A 61 -3.22 8.43 1.76
C LEU A 61 -1.80 7.90 1.57
N PRO A 62 -1.62 6.63 1.16
CA PRO A 62 -0.31 6.09 0.85
C PRO A 62 0.25 6.72 -0.43
N VAL A 63 1.49 7.20 -0.36
CA VAL A 63 2.19 7.79 -1.51
C VAL A 63 3.57 7.19 -1.62
N PHE A 64 3.92 6.71 -2.81
CA PHE A 64 5.23 6.16 -3.12
C PHE A 64 5.96 7.02 -4.13
N PHE A 65 7.22 7.35 -3.84
CA PHE A 65 8.13 8.06 -4.73
C PHE A 65 9.14 7.08 -5.32
N SER A 66 9.16 6.94 -6.64
CA SER A 66 10.10 6.05 -7.32
C SER A 66 11.50 6.63 -7.38
N GLY A 67 12.49 5.76 -7.34
CA GLY A 67 13.90 6.09 -7.48
C GLY A 67 14.66 6.07 -6.15
N SER A 68 15.96 6.26 -6.25
CA SER A 68 16.88 6.29 -5.10
C SER A 68 17.94 7.38 -5.27
N ASN A 69 18.63 7.69 -4.20
CA ASN A 69 19.76 8.62 -4.23
C ASN A 69 20.96 8.05 -5.00
N SER A 70 21.91 8.91 -5.38
CA SER A 70 23.09 8.51 -6.15
C SER A 70 23.94 7.46 -5.40
N ALA A 71 24.76 6.71 -6.15
CA ALA A 71 25.69 5.74 -5.55
C ALA A 71 26.65 6.39 -4.56
N ILE A 72 27.08 7.62 -4.83
CA ILE A 72 27.98 8.39 -3.96
C ILE A 72 27.27 8.71 -2.64
N PHE A 73 26.02 9.15 -2.70
CA PHE A 73 25.21 9.45 -1.50
C PHE A 73 25.00 8.18 -0.65
N ARG A 74 24.69 7.06 -1.29
CA ARG A 74 24.53 5.78 -0.59
C ARG A 74 25.82 5.30 0.07
N ALA A 75 26.95 5.39 -0.64
CA ALA A 75 28.26 5.04 -0.09
C ALA A 75 28.64 5.92 1.11
N ALA A 76 28.46 7.23 1.00
CA ALA A 76 28.71 8.17 2.08
C ALA A 76 27.81 7.90 3.31
N GLY A 77 26.55 7.51 3.09
CA GLY A 77 25.61 7.14 4.15
C GLY A 77 26.03 5.92 4.97
N ARG A 78 26.74 4.98 4.33
CA ARG A 78 27.30 3.81 5.01
C ARG A 78 28.54 4.11 5.85
N ILE A 79 29.29 5.17 5.49
CA ILE A 79 30.50 5.57 6.23
C ILE A 79 30.11 6.41 7.45
N HIS A 80 29.32 7.46 7.28
CA HIS A 80 28.92 8.33 8.39
C HIS A 80 27.63 9.12 8.08
N PRO A 81 26.67 9.22 9.01
CA PRO A 81 25.41 9.95 8.81
C PRO A 81 25.57 11.43 8.45
N LEU A 82 26.60 12.11 9.01
CA LEU A 82 26.86 13.54 8.71
C LEU A 82 27.29 13.76 7.25
N LEU A 83 28.02 12.83 6.65
CA LEU A 83 28.38 12.92 5.23
C LEU A 83 27.14 12.86 4.33
N ARG A 84 26.17 12.03 4.69
CA ARG A 84 24.87 11.95 4.02
C ARG A 84 24.15 13.31 4.07
N THR A 85 24.08 13.92 5.24
CA THR A 85 23.45 15.23 5.40
C THR A 85 24.16 16.32 4.60
N ALA A 86 25.49 16.31 4.58
CA ALA A 86 26.31 17.27 3.83
C ALA A 86 26.13 17.11 2.30
N LEU A 87 25.80 15.91 1.82
CA LEU A 87 25.59 15.64 0.40
C LEU A 87 24.17 15.95 -0.09
N LEU A 88 23.20 16.21 0.78
CA LEU A 88 21.82 16.50 0.38
C LEU A 88 21.68 17.64 -0.62
N PRO A 89 22.37 18.81 -0.46
CA PRO A 89 22.28 19.88 -1.45
C PRO A 89 22.79 19.45 -2.82
N ARG A 90 23.86 18.64 -2.87
CA ARG A 90 24.39 18.07 -4.12
C ARG A 90 23.40 17.14 -4.77
N GLU A 91 22.73 16.24 -4.02
CA GLU A 91 21.70 15.34 -4.55
C GLU A 91 20.51 16.12 -5.12
N MET A 92 20.06 17.16 -4.42
CA MET A 92 18.98 18.01 -4.93
C MET A 92 19.37 18.70 -6.24
N TRP A 93 20.59 19.20 -6.34
CA TRP A 93 21.08 19.85 -7.56
C TRP A 93 21.24 18.86 -8.71
N ALA A 94 21.79 17.69 -8.45
CA ALA A 94 21.97 16.63 -9.45
C ALA A 94 20.64 16.08 -10.00
N ARG A 95 19.54 16.23 -9.24
CA ARG A 95 18.19 15.84 -9.67
C ARG A 95 17.42 16.94 -10.40
N ARG A 96 18.00 18.10 -10.58
CA ARG A 96 17.36 19.19 -11.30
C ARG A 96 17.03 18.75 -12.74
N GLY A 97 15.81 18.97 -13.16
CA GLY A 97 15.33 18.59 -14.50
C GLY A 97 15.01 17.10 -14.69
N THR A 98 15.11 16.27 -13.63
CA THR A 98 14.70 14.86 -13.71
C THR A 98 13.23 14.70 -13.37
N THR A 99 12.58 13.69 -13.95
CA THR A 99 11.19 13.34 -13.64
C THR A 99 11.15 12.41 -12.43
N VAL A 100 10.38 12.78 -11.41
CA VAL A 100 10.07 11.93 -10.27
C VAL A 100 8.69 11.31 -10.48
N ARG A 101 8.64 9.98 -10.49
CA ARG A 101 7.36 9.26 -10.59
C ARG A 101 6.77 9.10 -9.20
N VAL A 102 5.53 9.54 -9.05
CA VAL A 102 4.77 9.41 -7.81
C VAL A 102 3.59 8.48 -8.06
N ARG A 103 3.40 7.51 -7.19
CA ARG A 103 2.24 6.61 -7.20
C ARG A 103 1.43 6.85 -5.94
N VAL A 104 0.14 7.07 -6.13
CA VAL A 104 -0.82 7.32 -5.06
C VAL A 104 -1.72 6.10 -4.93
N GLY A 105 -1.83 5.55 -3.74
CA GLY A 105 -2.65 4.39 -3.45
C GLY A 105 -4.07 4.74 -3.02
N PRO A 106 -4.89 3.72 -2.78
CA PRO A 106 -6.22 3.91 -2.21
C PRO A 106 -6.11 4.47 -0.79
N LEU A 107 -7.11 5.26 -0.41
CA LEU A 107 -7.22 5.85 0.91
C LEU A 107 -7.44 4.74 1.95
N VAL A 108 -6.61 4.69 2.97
CA VAL A 108 -6.78 3.81 4.13
C VAL A 108 -7.72 4.51 5.11
N GLN A 109 -8.85 3.90 5.38
CA GLN A 109 -9.87 4.48 6.25
C GLN A 109 -9.53 4.26 7.74
N PRO A 110 -10.00 5.14 8.64
CA PRO A 110 -9.79 4.99 10.08
C PRO A 110 -10.28 3.64 10.62
N GLU A 111 -11.34 3.10 10.06
CA GLU A 111 -11.94 1.82 10.43
C GLU A 111 -10.99 0.66 10.17
N GLU A 112 -10.25 0.68 9.06
CA GLU A 112 -9.22 -0.33 8.75
C GLU A 112 -8.10 -0.33 9.79
N LEU A 113 -7.73 0.85 10.28
CA LEU A 113 -6.73 0.98 11.34
C LEU A 113 -7.26 0.60 12.72
N ALA A 114 -8.55 0.81 12.98
CA ALA A 114 -9.18 0.53 14.27
C ALA A 114 -9.24 -0.99 14.57
N VAL A 115 -9.32 -1.83 13.55
CA VAL A 115 -9.32 -3.31 13.72
C VAL A 115 -8.00 -3.82 14.31
N LEU A 116 -6.89 -3.10 14.08
CA LEU A 116 -5.57 -3.52 14.52
C LEU A 116 -5.32 -3.07 15.97
N SER A 117 -4.79 -3.98 16.79
CA SER A 117 -4.67 -3.79 18.23
C SER A 117 -3.55 -2.83 18.62
N SER A 118 -2.42 -2.84 17.87
CA SER A 118 -1.23 -2.09 18.25
C SER A 118 -0.82 -1.03 17.24
N PRO A 119 -0.16 0.05 17.68
CA PRO A 119 0.43 1.03 16.77
C PRO A 119 1.46 0.41 15.80
N ARG A 120 2.14 -0.66 16.23
CA ARG A 120 3.10 -1.37 15.40
C ARG A 120 2.43 -2.08 14.23
N GLU A 121 1.35 -2.81 14.47
CA GLU A 121 0.57 -3.47 13.41
C GLU A 121 0.03 -2.47 12.40
N ARG A 122 -0.52 -1.35 12.87
CA ARG A 122 -0.97 -0.24 12.02
C ARG A 122 0.16 0.33 11.17
N THR A 123 1.36 0.47 11.74
CA THR A 123 2.55 0.93 11.02
C THR A 123 2.97 -0.06 9.94
N VAL A 124 2.94 -1.36 10.23
CA VAL A 124 3.22 -2.43 9.26
C VAL A 124 2.22 -2.39 8.12
N LEU A 125 0.92 -2.24 8.41
CA LEU A 125 -0.11 -2.09 7.38
C LEU A 125 0.16 -0.88 6.47
N LEU A 126 0.40 0.29 7.05
CA LEU A 126 0.67 1.51 6.29
C LEU A 126 1.93 1.38 5.42
N ARG A 127 2.99 0.80 5.97
CA ARG A 127 4.23 0.52 5.23
C ARG A 127 3.97 -0.43 4.06
N SER A 128 3.29 -1.54 4.29
CA SER A 128 2.94 -2.51 3.25
C SER A 128 2.12 -1.88 2.12
N ARG A 129 1.17 -0.99 2.44
CA ARG A 129 0.38 -0.25 1.43
C ARG A 129 1.27 0.63 0.55
N VAL A 130 2.27 1.30 1.12
CA VAL A 130 3.23 2.11 0.35
C VAL A 130 4.19 1.23 -0.46
N GLU A 131 4.75 0.17 0.13
CA GLU A 131 5.69 -0.74 -0.55
C GLU A 131 5.05 -1.46 -1.74
N LEU A 132 3.76 -1.84 -1.63
CA LEU A 132 3.01 -2.41 -2.74
C LEU A 132 2.91 -1.45 -3.95
N LEU A 133 2.83 -0.15 -3.72
CA LEU A 133 2.87 0.84 -4.80
C LEU A 133 4.23 0.90 -5.49
N GLY A 134 5.31 0.57 -4.76
CA GLY A 134 6.68 0.53 -5.28
C GLY A 134 6.94 -0.68 -6.18
N ARG A 135 6.22 -1.76 -5.99
CA ARG A 135 6.39 -2.95 -6.80
C ARG A 135 6.09 -2.62 -8.26
N PRO A 136 6.92 -3.08 -9.22
CA PRO A 136 6.49 -3.04 -10.61
C PRO A 136 5.12 -3.71 -10.63
N ALA A 137 4.14 -3.01 -11.17
CA ALA A 137 2.88 -3.67 -11.44
C ALA A 137 3.28 -4.93 -12.24
N MET A 138 3.13 -6.11 -11.62
CA MET A 138 2.90 -7.28 -12.45
C MET A 138 1.86 -6.77 -13.43
N GLN A 139 2.19 -6.78 -14.70
CA GLN A 139 1.28 -6.34 -15.73
C GLN A 139 0.01 -7.15 -15.47
N SER A 140 -0.85 -6.58 -14.66
CA SER A 140 -2.25 -6.93 -14.70
C SER A 140 -2.52 -6.73 -16.18
N PRO A 141 -2.85 -7.80 -16.94
CA PRO A 141 -3.17 -7.62 -18.34
C PRO A 141 -4.09 -6.41 -18.34
N ALA A 142 -3.68 -5.35 -19.06
CA ALA A 142 -4.37 -4.08 -19.00
C ALA A 142 -5.84 -4.44 -18.98
N ILE A 143 -6.53 -4.14 -17.87
CA ILE A 143 -7.98 -4.35 -17.83
C ILE A 143 -8.40 -3.41 -18.92
N ALA A 144 -8.53 -3.96 -20.11
CA ALA A 144 -9.10 -3.29 -21.25
C ALA A 144 -10.36 -2.67 -20.63
N ARG A 145 -10.45 -1.34 -20.66
CA ARG A 145 -11.68 -0.65 -20.24
C ARG A 145 -12.76 -1.50 -20.85
N PRO A 146 -13.73 -1.99 -20.07
CA PRO A 146 -14.77 -2.78 -20.67
C PRO A 146 -15.32 -1.93 -21.82
N CYS A 147 -14.93 -2.25 -23.04
CA CYS A 147 -15.78 -1.87 -24.13
C CYS A 147 -17.13 -2.36 -23.68
N SER A 148 -18.17 -1.59 -23.85
CA SER A 148 -19.56 -1.86 -23.59
C SER A 148 -19.97 -3.22 -24.22
N ALA A 149 -19.38 -4.28 -23.72
CA ALA A 149 -19.78 -5.64 -24.02
C ALA A 149 -21.14 -5.81 -23.33
N ALA A 150 -22.11 -6.22 -24.09
CA ALA A 150 -23.40 -6.57 -23.54
C ALA A 150 -23.19 -7.49 -22.33
N ILE A 151 -23.85 -7.16 -21.23
CA ILE A 151 -23.81 -7.99 -20.01
C ILE A 151 -24.16 -9.40 -20.45
N ALA A 152 -23.31 -10.37 -20.13
CA ALA A 152 -23.55 -11.76 -20.50
C ALA A 152 -24.93 -12.20 -20.01
N GLU A 153 -25.63 -13.01 -20.80
CA GLU A 153 -26.89 -13.60 -20.37
C GLU A 153 -26.66 -14.47 -19.12
N ARG A 154 -27.69 -14.55 -18.30
CA ARG A 154 -27.66 -15.37 -17.09
C ARG A 154 -27.41 -16.83 -17.42
N GLY A 155 -26.35 -17.41 -16.88
CA GLY A 155 -26.08 -18.84 -16.97
C GLY A 155 -27.18 -19.68 -16.29
N ALA A 156 -27.34 -20.93 -16.70
CA ALA A 156 -28.28 -21.84 -16.03
C ALA A 156 -27.78 -22.10 -14.59
N ALA A 157 -28.67 -21.98 -13.61
CA ALA A 157 -28.32 -22.19 -12.21
C ALA A 157 -27.76 -23.61 -11.97
N ALA A 158 -28.25 -24.60 -12.69
CA ALA A 158 -27.79 -25.99 -12.61
C ALA A 158 -26.31 -26.16 -12.99
N ASP A 159 -25.80 -25.38 -13.96
CA ASP A 159 -24.41 -25.45 -14.39
C ASP A 159 -23.47 -24.84 -13.31
N VAL A 160 -23.90 -23.73 -12.70
CA VAL A 160 -23.19 -23.10 -11.60
C VAL A 160 -23.17 -24.01 -10.37
N GLU A 161 -24.29 -24.64 -10.04
CA GLU A 161 -24.36 -25.62 -8.96
C GLU A 161 -23.48 -26.85 -9.25
N GLY A 162 -23.41 -27.30 -10.51
CA GLY A 162 -22.54 -28.38 -10.94
C GLY A 162 -21.06 -28.07 -10.73
N ASP A 163 -20.58 -26.88 -11.13
CA ASP A 163 -19.20 -26.44 -10.89
C ASP A 163 -18.88 -26.42 -9.40
N VAL A 164 -19.76 -25.86 -8.56
CA VAL A 164 -19.56 -25.79 -7.11
C VAL A 164 -19.55 -27.16 -6.44
N ALA A 165 -20.47 -28.06 -6.88
CA ALA A 165 -20.56 -29.42 -6.36
C ALA A 165 -19.30 -30.24 -6.66
N ALA A 166 -18.69 -30.03 -7.83
CA ALA A 166 -17.44 -30.69 -8.21
C ALA A 166 -16.24 -30.31 -7.33
N LEU A 167 -16.30 -29.16 -6.61
CA LEU A 167 -15.21 -28.61 -5.80
C LEU A 167 -15.40 -28.85 -4.29
N GLN A 168 -16.29 -29.69 -3.89
CA GLN A 168 -16.54 -29.99 -2.46
C GLN A 168 -15.30 -30.49 -1.70
N ASN A 169 -14.33 -31.09 -2.41
CA ASN A 169 -13.08 -31.55 -1.83
C ASN A 169 -12.02 -30.42 -1.70
N ASP A 170 -12.25 -29.25 -2.31
CA ASP A 170 -11.32 -28.11 -2.34
C ASP A 170 -11.76 -26.98 -1.38
N VAL A 171 -12.61 -27.30 -0.40
CA VAL A 171 -13.07 -26.35 0.63
C VAL A 171 -11.94 -26.06 1.61
N LEU A 172 -11.54 -24.79 1.69
CA LEU A 172 -10.48 -24.32 2.60
C LEU A 172 -11.02 -23.96 3.99
N LEU A 173 -12.22 -23.43 4.06
CA LEU A 173 -12.83 -22.96 5.32
C LEU A 173 -14.35 -23.03 5.24
N GLU A 174 -14.99 -23.43 6.33
CA GLU A 174 -16.43 -23.37 6.51
C GLU A 174 -16.77 -22.42 7.68
N SER A 175 -17.74 -21.54 7.45
CA SER A 175 -18.23 -20.64 8.49
C SER A 175 -19.76 -20.48 8.39
N GLY A 176 -20.47 -21.16 9.27
CA GLY A 176 -21.93 -21.22 9.25
C GLY A 176 -22.46 -21.84 7.96
N LYS A 177 -23.16 -21.06 7.15
CA LYS A 177 -23.70 -21.47 5.83
C LYS A 177 -22.80 -21.10 4.64
N TYR A 178 -21.60 -20.57 4.89
CA TYR A 178 -20.67 -20.16 3.85
C TYR A 178 -19.47 -21.10 3.79
N GLN A 179 -19.01 -21.38 2.59
CA GLN A 179 -17.80 -22.14 2.30
C GLN A 179 -16.84 -21.29 1.47
N VAL A 180 -15.56 -21.36 1.78
CA VAL A 180 -14.48 -20.73 1.01
C VAL A 180 -13.79 -21.82 0.22
N ILE A 181 -13.83 -21.71 -1.10
CA ILE A 181 -13.24 -22.68 -2.04
C ILE A 181 -12.14 -21.96 -2.82
N CYS A 182 -11.02 -22.63 -3.06
CA CYS A 182 -9.96 -22.16 -3.92
C CYS A 182 -9.82 -23.11 -5.11
N ALA A 183 -10.14 -22.62 -6.31
CA ALA A 183 -10.15 -23.43 -7.52
C ALA A 183 -9.47 -22.68 -8.68
N ALA A 184 -8.92 -23.45 -9.64
CA ALA A 184 -8.40 -22.86 -10.86
C ALA A 184 -9.55 -22.39 -11.76
N ALA A 185 -9.33 -21.35 -12.56
CA ALA A 185 -10.33 -20.82 -13.50
C ALA A 185 -10.93 -21.87 -14.45
N SER A 186 -10.13 -22.86 -14.83
CA SER A 186 -10.54 -23.97 -15.69
C SER A 186 -11.55 -24.93 -15.03
N GLN A 187 -11.66 -24.91 -13.71
CA GLN A 187 -12.59 -25.75 -12.92
C GLN A 187 -13.94 -25.04 -12.67
N LEU A 188 -14.09 -23.80 -13.13
CA LEU A 188 -15.25 -22.94 -12.89
C LEU A 188 -15.82 -22.33 -14.19
N PRO A 189 -16.06 -23.14 -15.24
CA PRO A 189 -16.48 -22.63 -16.56
C PRO A 189 -17.83 -21.89 -16.53
N ALA A 190 -18.75 -22.27 -15.66
CA ALA A 190 -20.07 -21.65 -15.51
C ALA A 190 -20.07 -20.53 -14.43
N VAL A 191 -19.34 -20.72 -13.36
CA VAL A 191 -19.26 -19.73 -12.24
C VAL A 191 -18.58 -18.44 -12.65
N LEU A 192 -17.46 -18.49 -13.41
CA LEU A 192 -16.69 -17.30 -13.78
C LEU A 192 -17.47 -16.30 -14.64
N PRO A 193 -18.20 -16.71 -15.70
CA PRO A 193 -19.05 -15.77 -16.44
C PRO A 193 -20.14 -15.13 -15.57
N GLU A 194 -20.72 -15.90 -14.63
CA GLU A 194 -21.76 -15.39 -13.74
C GLU A 194 -21.20 -14.37 -12.74
N ILE A 195 -20.01 -14.59 -12.18
CA ILE A 195 -19.29 -13.58 -11.38
C ILE A 195 -19.03 -12.32 -12.20
N GLY A 196 -18.59 -12.47 -13.45
CA GLY A 196 -18.36 -11.34 -14.37
C GLY A 196 -19.65 -10.55 -14.65
N ARG A 197 -20.79 -11.23 -14.77
CA ARG A 197 -22.10 -10.62 -14.97
C ARG A 197 -22.58 -9.82 -13.75
N LEU A 198 -22.30 -10.32 -12.53
CA LEU A 198 -22.75 -9.71 -11.27
C LEU A 198 -21.85 -8.55 -10.78
N ARG A 199 -20.66 -8.35 -11.35
CA ARG A 199 -19.70 -7.34 -10.96
C ARG A 199 -19.85 -6.04 -11.74
#